data_fc0ae961236db8a78cef6cad56292a80
#
_entry.id   fc0ae961236db8a78cef6cad56292a80
#
_cell.length_a   1.000
_cell.length_b   1.000
_cell.length_c   1.000
_cell.angle_alpha   90.00
_cell.angle_beta   90.00
_cell.angle_gamma   90.00
#
_symmetry.space_group_name_H-M   'P 1'
#
loop_
_entity.id
_entity.type
_entity.pdbx_description
1 polymer ?
#
loop_
_entity_poly.entity_id
_entity_poly.type
_entity_poly.pdbx_seq_one_letter_code
_entity_poly.pdbx_strand_id
1 'polypeptide(L)'
;VLNTLPRGALAPRVGPLRGPTPICGRGFFALAFILLATPSHAADKRSGYDDASPATRAMQDDDASNPGFLWVQQGESLWSERAVDTARSCADCHADAARSMRGVAARYPLFDARLGRPITLEQRINQCRTERQNVAKLSPDSDAMLALTAYVGLQSRGLPIQVSIDGPARSFFAAGAAQFNARQGQLNLSCSQCHDALAGQRLGGSVIPQGQPNGYPEYRLEWQGMGSLYRRIRNCLVGIRAEPFDPDSPELVALEFYLGWRANGLKVETPAVRP
;
A
#
# COMPACT_ATOMS: atom_id res chain seq x y z
N VAL A 1 -23.33 46.63 -41.01
CA VAL A 1 -24.25 47.73 -40.67
C VAL A 1 -23.83 48.28 -39.32
N LEU A 2 -23.30 49.51 -39.41
CA LEU A 2 -22.91 50.39 -38.29
C LEU A 2 -24.15 50.86 -37.51
N ASN A 3 -23.99 51.15 -36.22
CA ASN A 3 -24.46 52.38 -35.55
C ASN A 3 -23.99 52.34 -34.07
N THR A 4 -23.05 53.18 -33.72
CA THR A 4 -23.01 54.55 -33.17
C THR A 4 -23.53 54.71 -31.74
N LEU A 5 -22.59 55.11 -30.91
CA LEU A 5 -22.73 55.65 -29.55
C LEU A 5 -23.52 56.98 -29.50
N PRO A 6 -23.99 57.43 -28.32
CA PRO A 6 -23.57 58.77 -27.91
C PRO A 6 -23.02 58.89 -26.46
N ARG A 7 -22.11 59.85 -26.36
CA ARG A 7 -21.52 60.47 -25.16
C ARG A 7 -22.50 61.37 -24.46
N GLY A 8 -22.36 61.50 -23.14
CA GLY A 8 -22.99 62.59 -22.39
C GLY A 8 -22.49 62.63 -20.95
N ALA A 9 -21.59 63.51 -20.71
CA ALA A 9 -21.00 63.86 -19.41
C ALA A 9 -21.94 64.65 -18.55
N LEU A 10 -21.76 64.56 -17.21
CA LEU A 10 -21.84 65.70 -16.28
C LEU A 10 -21.39 65.23 -14.89
N ALA A 11 -20.35 65.90 -14.38
CA ALA A 11 -19.85 65.80 -13.01
C ALA A 11 -20.63 66.75 -12.08
N PRO A 12 -20.82 66.44 -10.82
CA PRO A 12 -21.17 67.41 -9.80
C PRO A 12 -20.03 67.74 -8.84
N ARG A 13 -20.04 68.95 -8.43
CA ARG A 13 -19.11 69.82 -7.72
C ARG A 13 -18.85 69.35 -6.29
N VAL A 14 -17.61 69.54 -5.85
CA VAL A 14 -17.07 69.41 -4.51
C VAL A 14 -17.54 70.60 -3.64
N GLY A 15 -18.06 70.34 -2.45
CA GLY A 15 -18.32 71.28 -1.41
C GLY A 15 -17.43 71.08 -0.18
N PRO A 16 -17.12 72.06 0.65
CA PRO A 16 -15.97 72.03 1.54
C PRO A 16 -16.20 71.27 2.87
N LEU A 17 -15.08 70.72 3.33
CA LEU A 17 -14.87 69.94 4.54
C LEU A 17 -15.13 70.73 5.82
N ARG A 18 -15.90 70.17 6.72
CA ARG A 18 -15.91 70.53 8.15
C ARG A 18 -15.13 69.48 8.95
N GLY A 19 -14.21 69.99 9.80
CA GLY A 19 -13.27 69.22 10.56
C GLY A 19 -13.90 68.42 11.73
N PRO A 20 -13.15 67.43 12.27
CA PRO A 20 -13.65 66.48 13.24
C PRO A 20 -13.60 66.98 14.70
N THR A 21 -14.67 66.71 15.44
CA THR A 21 -14.69 66.75 16.90
C THR A 21 -14.11 65.46 17.49
N PRO A 22 -13.39 65.53 18.62
CA PRO A 22 -12.83 64.29 19.23
C PRO A 22 -13.90 63.60 20.09
N ILE A 23 -14.16 62.35 19.80
CA ILE A 23 -14.96 61.45 20.65
C ILE A 23 -14.05 60.54 21.42
N CYS A 24 -14.19 60.62 22.70
CA CYS A 24 -13.66 59.91 23.83
C CYS A 24 -13.56 58.38 23.62
N GLY A 25 -12.49 57.80 24.16
CA GLY A 25 -12.08 56.42 24.05
C GLY A 25 -13.12 55.36 24.42
N ARG A 26 -13.21 54.37 23.59
CA ARG A 26 -13.72 53.06 23.93
C ARG A 26 -12.62 52.05 23.59
N GLY A 27 -12.09 51.44 24.65
CA GLY A 27 -11.08 50.39 24.54
C GLY A 27 -11.61 49.22 23.73
N PHE A 28 -10.97 48.95 22.60
CA PHE A 28 -11.11 47.70 21.89
C PHE A 28 -10.29 46.63 22.62
N PHE A 29 -10.97 45.79 23.40
CA PHE A 29 -10.40 44.52 23.81
C PHE A 29 -10.28 43.66 22.58
N ALA A 30 -9.08 43.56 22.01
CA ALA A 30 -8.74 42.55 21.00
C ALA A 30 -8.74 41.17 21.69
N LEU A 31 -9.83 40.42 21.55
CA LEU A 31 -9.83 39.00 21.90
C LEU A 31 -8.86 38.28 20.92
N ALA A 32 -7.66 38.04 21.40
CA ALA A 32 -6.72 37.15 20.70
C ALA A 32 -7.30 35.71 20.75
N PHE A 33 -7.92 35.27 19.67
CA PHE A 33 -8.24 33.86 19.47
C PHE A 33 -6.92 33.08 19.29
N ILE A 34 -6.43 32.52 20.39
CA ILE A 34 -5.36 31.53 20.33
C ILE A 34 -5.96 30.26 19.68
N LEU A 35 -5.74 30.08 18.39
CA LEU A 35 -5.95 28.81 17.70
C LEU A 35 -4.98 27.82 18.34
N LEU A 36 -5.47 27.06 19.32
CA LEU A 36 -4.80 25.84 19.77
C LEU A 36 -4.77 24.88 18.59
N ALA A 37 -3.65 24.88 17.86
CA ALA A 37 -3.34 23.81 16.92
C ALA A 37 -3.24 22.51 17.74
N THR A 38 -4.31 21.71 17.74
CA THR A 38 -4.24 20.35 18.25
C THR A 38 -3.19 19.61 17.42
N PRO A 39 -2.15 19.03 18.04
CA PRO A 39 -1.22 18.20 17.29
C PRO A 39 -2.05 17.08 16.65
N SER A 40 -2.07 17.04 15.33
CA SER A 40 -2.57 15.88 14.59
C SER A 40 -1.66 14.73 14.97
N HIS A 41 -2.09 13.90 15.93
CA HIS A 41 -1.43 12.64 16.19
C HIS A 41 -1.62 11.81 14.92
N ALA A 42 -0.54 11.65 14.14
CA ALA A 42 -0.50 10.59 13.15
C ALA A 42 -0.79 9.29 13.94
N ALA A 43 -1.91 8.63 13.61
CA ALA A 43 -2.27 7.41 14.29
C ALA A 43 -1.09 6.44 14.24
N ASP A 44 -0.73 5.85 15.39
CA ASP A 44 0.36 4.89 15.46
C ASP A 44 0.18 3.82 14.39
N LYS A 45 1.28 3.52 13.68
CA LYS A 45 1.27 2.56 12.60
C LYS A 45 0.97 1.17 13.15
N ARG A 46 -0.09 0.55 12.64
CA ARG A 46 -0.59 -0.75 13.12
C ARG A 46 -0.63 -1.75 11.99
N SER A 47 -0.27 -2.98 12.33
CA SER A 47 -0.45 -4.14 11.47
C SER A 47 -1.91 -4.64 11.50
N GLY A 48 -2.33 -5.37 10.47
CA GLY A 48 -3.59 -6.11 10.53
C GLY A 48 -3.64 -7.20 11.63
N TYR A 49 -2.51 -7.60 12.18
CA TYR A 49 -2.43 -8.45 13.36
C TYR A 49 -3.05 -7.79 14.59
N ASP A 50 -2.79 -6.49 14.78
CA ASP A 50 -3.31 -5.73 15.93
C ASP A 50 -4.84 -5.63 15.92
N ASP A 51 -5.45 -5.71 14.74
CA ASP A 51 -6.91 -5.67 14.54
C ASP A 51 -7.56 -7.07 14.55
N ALA A 52 -6.74 -8.14 14.58
CA ALA A 52 -7.22 -9.52 14.59
C ALA A 52 -7.74 -9.95 15.98
N SER A 53 -8.68 -10.91 15.99
CA SER A 53 -9.17 -11.50 17.24
C SER A 53 -8.06 -12.25 17.98
N PRO A 54 -8.18 -12.44 19.31
CA PRO A 54 -7.21 -13.24 20.05
C PRO A 54 -7.02 -14.66 19.48
N ALA A 55 -8.10 -15.29 18.99
CA ALA A 55 -8.04 -16.61 18.39
C ALA A 55 -7.27 -16.60 17.06
N THR A 56 -7.49 -15.59 16.21
CA THR A 56 -6.77 -15.44 14.94
C THR A 56 -5.29 -15.15 15.18
N ARG A 57 -4.96 -14.35 16.19
CA ARG A 57 -3.56 -14.10 16.58
C ARG A 57 -2.88 -15.37 17.09
N ALA A 58 -3.54 -16.10 17.99
CA ALA A 58 -3.01 -17.37 18.48
C ALA A 58 -2.75 -18.38 17.35
N MET A 59 -3.65 -18.43 16.34
CA MET A 59 -3.46 -19.25 15.16
C MET A 59 -2.24 -18.79 14.32
N GLN A 60 -2.01 -17.48 14.19
CA GLN A 60 -0.83 -16.97 13.47
C GLN A 60 0.47 -17.23 14.23
N ASP A 61 0.45 -17.13 15.56
CA ASP A 61 1.65 -17.20 16.41
C ASP A 61 2.16 -18.63 16.61
N ASP A 62 1.32 -19.63 16.41
CA ASP A 62 1.67 -21.05 16.46
C ASP A 62 1.83 -21.63 15.06
N ASP A 63 3.06 -21.88 14.65
CA ASP A 63 3.41 -22.42 13.34
C ASP A 63 2.69 -23.75 13.03
N ALA A 64 2.38 -24.57 14.03
CA ALA A 64 1.67 -25.83 13.86
C ALA A 64 0.17 -25.63 13.60
N SER A 65 -0.40 -24.56 14.11
CA SER A 65 -1.83 -24.20 13.95
C SER A 65 -2.07 -23.23 12.79
N ASN A 66 -1.00 -22.62 12.25
CA ASN A 66 -1.10 -21.64 11.18
C ASN A 66 -1.27 -22.34 9.82
N PRO A 67 -2.46 -22.27 9.19
CA PRO A 67 -2.70 -23.00 7.94
C PRO A 67 -1.86 -22.46 6.75
N GLY A 68 -1.32 -21.24 6.85
CA GLY A 68 -0.38 -20.69 5.86
C GLY A 68 0.92 -21.49 5.72
N PHE A 69 1.27 -22.29 6.73
CA PHE A 69 2.45 -23.16 6.67
C PHE A 69 2.32 -24.30 5.66
N LEU A 70 1.12 -24.67 5.23
CA LEU A 70 0.95 -25.60 4.11
C LEU A 70 1.59 -25.05 2.82
N TRP A 71 1.41 -23.76 2.55
CA TRP A 71 2.07 -23.09 1.41
C TRP A 71 3.57 -22.91 1.63
N VAL A 72 4.01 -22.66 2.86
CA VAL A 72 5.44 -22.59 3.16
C VAL A 72 6.13 -23.93 2.85
N GLN A 73 5.55 -25.05 3.29
CA GLN A 73 6.09 -26.41 3.03
C GLN A 73 6.10 -26.72 1.52
N GLN A 74 5.03 -26.35 0.82
CA GLN A 74 5.00 -26.49 -0.63
C GLN A 74 6.08 -25.61 -1.30
N GLY A 75 6.27 -24.37 -0.80
CA GLY A 75 7.30 -23.45 -1.30
C GLY A 75 8.73 -23.97 -1.07
N GLU A 76 8.98 -24.61 0.07
CA GLU A 76 10.25 -25.30 0.37
C GLU A 76 10.52 -26.43 -0.62
N SER A 77 9.49 -27.23 -0.93
CA SER A 77 9.60 -28.28 -1.94
C SER A 77 9.92 -27.69 -3.31
N LEU A 78 9.16 -26.67 -3.75
CA LEU A 78 9.37 -25.99 -5.04
C LEU A 78 10.73 -25.28 -5.12
N TRP A 79 11.30 -24.87 -4.00
CA TRP A 79 12.62 -24.23 -3.95
C TRP A 79 13.73 -25.17 -4.42
N SER A 80 13.63 -26.43 -4.05
CA SER A 80 14.60 -27.49 -4.36
C SER A 80 14.25 -28.27 -5.63
N GLU A 81 13.01 -28.20 -6.09
CA GLU A 81 12.52 -28.90 -7.25
C GLU A 81 13.08 -28.29 -8.53
N ARG A 82 13.50 -29.14 -9.45
CA ARG A 82 13.82 -28.77 -10.82
C ARG A 82 12.58 -28.98 -11.66
N ALA A 83 12.13 -27.93 -12.33
CA ALA A 83 11.05 -28.09 -13.30
C ALA A 83 11.51 -29.10 -14.38
N VAL A 84 10.58 -29.90 -14.90
CA VAL A 84 10.84 -30.83 -15.96
C VAL A 84 11.52 -30.09 -17.12
N ASP A 85 12.57 -30.64 -17.68
CA ASP A 85 13.36 -30.08 -18.79
C ASP A 85 14.20 -28.84 -18.44
N THR A 86 14.29 -28.41 -17.17
CA THR A 86 15.19 -27.35 -16.77
C THR A 86 16.44 -27.84 -16.07
N ALA A 87 17.51 -27.12 -16.26
CA ALA A 87 18.78 -27.47 -15.65
C ALA A 87 18.91 -27.03 -14.18
N ARG A 88 18.02 -26.15 -13.67
CA ARG A 88 18.24 -25.48 -12.36
C ARG A 88 16.98 -25.33 -11.53
N SER A 89 17.13 -25.58 -10.22
CA SER A 89 16.18 -25.19 -9.18
C SER A 89 16.53 -23.81 -8.62
N CYS A 90 15.71 -23.27 -7.70
CA CYS A 90 16.08 -22.07 -6.95
C CYS A 90 17.31 -22.34 -6.06
N ALA A 91 17.35 -23.52 -5.42
CA ALA A 91 18.44 -23.96 -4.56
C ALA A 91 19.77 -24.08 -5.29
N ASP A 92 19.78 -24.45 -6.58
CA ASP A 92 21.03 -24.56 -7.36
C ASP A 92 21.78 -23.22 -7.50
N CYS A 93 21.05 -22.07 -7.39
CA CYS A 93 21.64 -20.73 -7.46
C CYS A 93 21.72 -20.05 -6.10
N HIS A 94 20.74 -20.27 -5.24
CA HIS A 94 20.58 -19.57 -3.99
C HIS A 94 20.91 -20.41 -2.74
N ALA A 95 21.20 -21.71 -2.93
CA ALA A 95 21.49 -22.66 -1.86
C ALA A 95 20.38 -22.68 -0.79
N ASP A 96 20.76 -22.64 0.50
CA ASP A 96 19.85 -22.60 1.63
C ASP A 96 19.11 -21.24 1.70
N ALA A 97 17.78 -21.29 1.63
CA ALA A 97 16.92 -20.10 1.68
C ALA A 97 17.03 -19.35 3.01
N ALA A 98 17.22 -20.05 4.14
CA ALA A 98 17.33 -19.40 5.45
C ALA A 98 18.54 -18.44 5.52
N ARG A 99 19.56 -18.70 4.71
CA ARG A 99 20.74 -17.83 4.59
C ARG A 99 20.58 -16.80 3.49
N SER A 100 20.23 -17.24 2.28
CA SER A 100 20.27 -16.40 1.08
C SER A 100 19.08 -15.48 0.94
N MET A 101 17.92 -15.85 1.51
CA MET A 101 16.68 -15.08 1.42
C MET A 101 16.37 -14.30 2.69
N ARG A 102 17.22 -14.37 3.71
CA ARG A 102 17.01 -13.61 4.94
C ARG A 102 16.91 -12.10 4.66
N GLY A 103 15.79 -11.49 5.03
CA GLY A 103 15.51 -10.07 4.83
C GLY A 103 15.25 -9.67 3.38
N VAL A 104 15.17 -10.62 2.44
CA VAL A 104 14.89 -10.31 1.04
C VAL A 104 13.48 -9.74 0.91
N ALA A 105 12.45 -10.43 1.40
CA ALA A 105 11.07 -9.98 1.30
C ALA A 105 10.82 -8.63 2.00
N ALA A 106 11.54 -8.33 3.07
CA ALA A 106 11.42 -7.07 3.80
C ALA A 106 11.79 -5.82 2.96
N ARG A 107 12.44 -5.98 1.81
CA ARG A 107 12.86 -4.90 0.91
C ARG A 107 12.01 -4.76 -0.34
N TYR A 108 11.01 -5.65 -0.52
CA TYR A 108 10.12 -5.62 -1.68
C TYR A 108 8.79 -4.92 -1.35
N PRO A 109 8.20 -4.25 -2.37
CA PRO A 109 8.74 -3.99 -3.70
C PRO A 109 9.98 -3.10 -3.66
N LEU A 110 10.90 -3.26 -4.62
CA LEU A 110 12.10 -2.46 -4.72
C LEU A 110 12.28 -1.87 -6.12
N PHE A 111 12.99 -0.75 -6.21
CA PHE A 111 13.38 -0.19 -7.50
C PHE A 111 14.53 -1.01 -8.11
N ASP A 112 14.30 -1.60 -9.27
CA ASP A 112 15.32 -2.31 -10.04
C ASP A 112 15.97 -1.35 -11.03
N ALA A 113 17.22 -0.97 -10.78
CA ALA A 113 17.95 -0.02 -11.63
C ALA A 113 18.16 -0.53 -13.06
N ARG A 114 18.22 -1.87 -13.27
CA ARG A 114 18.38 -2.46 -14.59
C ARG A 114 17.09 -2.36 -15.42
N LEU A 115 15.95 -2.46 -14.77
CA LEU A 115 14.63 -2.32 -15.41
C LEU A 115 14.14 -0.87 -15.41
N GLY A 116 14.75 0.02 -14.62
CA GLY A 116 14.33 1.41 -14.49
C GLY A 116 12.96 1.60 -13.82
N ARG A 117 12.47 0.59 -13.07
CA ARG A 117 11.16 0.61 -12.42
C ARG A 117 11.13 -0.24 -11.15
N PRO A 118 10.14 -0.01 -10.26
CA PRO A 118 9.89 -0.93 -9.17
C PRO A 118 9.46 -2.31 -9.68
N ILE A 119 9.78 -3.33 -8.88
CA ILE A 119 9.29 -4.71 -9.08
C ILE A 119 8.89 -5.31 -7.74
N THR A 120 7.89 -6.17 -7.78
CA THR A 120 7.46 -6.96 -6.62
C THR A 120 8.32 -8.21 -6.44
N LEU A 121 8.16 -8.92 -5.33
CA LEU A 121 8.85 -10.20 -5.10
C LEU A 121 8.41 -11.25 -6.12
N GLU A 122 7.12 -11.29 -6.44
CA GLU A 122 6.53 -12.20 -7.45
C GLU A 122 7.12 -11.94 -8.83
N GLN A 123 7.27 -10.68 -9.21
CA GLN A 123 7.92 -10.29 -10.46
C GLN A 123 9.39 -10.72 -10.49
N ARG A 124 10.10 -10.61 -9.36
CA ARG A 124 11.49 -11.10 -9.26
C ARG A 124 11.57 -12.61 -9.38
N ILE A 125 10.67 -13.35 -8.74
CA ILE A 125 10.59 -14.80 -8.87
C ILE A 125 10.34 -15.18 -10.34
N ASN A 126 9.37 -14.54 -10.99
CA ASN A 126 9.08 -14.79 -12.41
C ASN A 126 10.24 -14.43 -13.34
N GLN A 127 10.97 -13.36 -13.03
CA GLN A 127 12.18 -13.02 -13.77
C GLN A 127 13.25 -14.11 -13.66
N CYS A 128 13.49 -14.64 -12.46
CA CYS A 128 14.42 -15.76 -12.28
C CYS A 128 13.95 -17.00 -13.05
N ARG A 129 12.65 -17.30 -13.02
CA ARG A 129 12.06 -18.44 -13.73
C ARG A 129 12.30 -18.35 -15.26
N THR A 130 12.01 -17.18 -15.82
CA THR A 130 12.14 -16.99 -17.29
C THR A 130 13.59 -16.83 -17.74
N GLU A 131 14.40 -16.04 -17.03
CA GLU A 131 15.75 -15.68 -17.48
C GLU A 131 16.82 -16.70 -17.07
N ARG A 132 16.60 -17.47 -15.98
CA ARG A 132 17.60 -18.36 -15.39
C ARG A 132 17.23 -19.83 -15.42
N GLN A 133 15.95 -20.14 -15.32
CA GLN A 133 15.45 -21.51 -15.32
C GLN A 133 14.84 -21.91 -16.68
N ASN A 134 14.59 -20.93 -17.56
CA ASN A 134 13.95 -21.11 -18.86
C ASN A 134 12.58 -21.80 -18.77
N VAL A 135 11.78 -21.42 -17.78
CA VAL A 135 10.41 -21.92 -17.58
C VAL A 135 9.40 -20.79 -17.61
N ALA A 136 8.14 -21.14 -17.81
CA ALA A 136 7.03 -20.19 -17.88
C ALA A 136 6.85 -19.41 -16.56
N LYS A 137 6.33 -18.19 -16.69
CA LYS A 137 5.87 -17.40 -15.54
C LYS A 137 4.75 -18.13 -14.80
N LEU A 138 4.73 -17.95 -13.49
CA LEU A 138 3.61 -18.30 -12.63
C LEU A 138 2.62 -17.12 -12.60
N SER A 139 1.32 -17.45 -12.58
CA SER A 139 0.29 -16.45 -12.32
C SER A 139 0.42 -15.90 -10.88
N PRO A 140 0.12 -14.63 -10.61
CA PRO A 140 0.28 -14.00 -9.28
C PRO A 140 -0.42 -14.74 -8.14
N ASP A 141 -1.62 -15.29 -8.38
CA ASP A 141 -2.40 -16.03 -7.39
C ASP A 141 -2.38 -17.55 -7.59
N SER A 142 -1.44 -18.08 -8.38
CA SER A 142 -1.27 -19.54 -8.45
C SER A 142 -0.69 -20.08 -7.14
N ASP A 143 -1.10 -21.28 -6.75
CA ASP A 143 -0.58 -21.93 -5.54
C ASP A 143 0.95 -21.97 -5.50
N ALA A 144 1.58 -22.23 -6.64
CA ALA A 144 3.04 -22.27 -6.75
C ALA A 144 3.68 -20.88 -6.50
N MET A 145 3.09 -19.77 -6.98
CA MET A 145 3.59 -18.43 -6.70
C MET A 145 3.38 -18.07 -5.24
N LEU A 146 2.19 -18.32 -4.69
CA LEU A 146 1.87 -18.08 -3.29
C LEU A 146 2.79 -18.90 -2.36
N ALA A 147 3.06 -20.15 -2.71
CA ALA A 147 3.95 -21.02 -1.96
C ALA A 147 5.40 -20.51 -1.96
N LEU A 148 5.96 -20.16 -3.12
CA LEU A 148 7.31 -19.61 -3.21
C LEU A 148 7.44 -18.27 -2.49
N THR A 149 6.48 -17.37 -2.64
CA THR A 149 6.49 -16.07 -1.94
C THR A 149 6.32 -16.23 -0.43
N ALA A 150 5.49 -17.17 0.04
CA ALA A 150 5.35 -17.49 1.46
C ALA A 150 6.66 -18.07 2.05
N TYR A 151 7.30 -19.00 1.34
CA TYR A 151 8.57 -19.58 1.78
C TYR A 151 9.70 -18.55 1.84
N VAL A 152 9.85 -17.69 0.81
CA VAL A 152 10.82 -16.60 0.81
C VAL A 152 10.46 -15.54 1.87
N GLY A 153 9.17 -15.23 2.01
CA GLY A 153 8.65 -14.28 3.01
C GLY A 153 8.96 -14.71 4.44
N LEU A 154 8.80 -16.00 4.73
CA LEU A 154 9.15 -16.59 6.04
C LEU A 154 10.60 -16.28 6.44
N GLN A 155 11.55 -16.26 5.50
CA GLN A 155 12.96 -15.95 5.78
C GLN A 155 13.18 -14.50 6.22
N SER A 156 12.15 -13.66 6.12
CA SER A 156 12.17 -12.27 6.59
C SER A 156 11.26 -12.04 7.80
N ARG A 157 10.54 -13.06 8.29
CA ARG A 157 9.58 -12.94 9.41
C ARG A 157 10.25 -12.30 10.64
N GLY A 158 9.58 -11.31 11.21
CA GLY A 158 10.07 -10.54 12.36
C GLY A 158 11.06 -9.43 12.03
N LEU A 159 11.61 -9.36 10.83
CA LEU A 159 12.46 -8.26 10.39
C LEU A 159 11.61 -7.05 9.96
N PRO A 160 12.10 -5.81 10.18
CA PRO A 160 11.38 -4.62 9.76
C PRO A 160 11.37 -4.47 8.23
N ILE A 161 10.24 -4.05 7.69
CA ILE A 161 10.13 -3.64 6.28
C ILE A 161 10.98 -2.39 6.05
N GLN A 162 11.71 -2.36 4.93
CA GLN A 162 12.65 -1.28 4.55
C GLN A 162 12.59 -1.05 3.03
N VAL A 163 11.51 -0.47 2.54
CA VAL A 163 11.37 -0.08 1.14
C VAL A 163 11.95 1.31 0.93
N SER A 164 13.01 1.43 0.11
CA SER A 164 13.60 2.73 -0.23
C SER A 164 12.87 3.40 -1.40
N ILE A 165 12.70 4.71 -1.28
CA ILE A 165 12.11 5.58 -2.31
C ILE A 165 13.13 6.59 -2.85
N ASP A 166 14.42 6.35 -2.66
CA ASP A 166 15.48 7.28 -3.03
C ASP A 166 15.69 7.32 -4.55
N GLY A 167 16.20 8.45 -5.01
CA GLY A 167 16.55 8.65 -6.41
C GLY A 167 15.36 8.48 -7.37
N PRO A 168 15.52 7.70 -8.46
CA PRO A 168 14.48 7.50 -9.48
C PRO A 168 13.20 6.82 -8.96
N ALA A 169 13.27 6.12 -7.83
CA ALA A 169 12.12 5.47 -7.21
C ALA A 169 11.03 6.45 -6.77
N ARG A 170 11.40 7.71 -6.52
CA ARG A 170 10.49 8.77 -6.01
C ARG A 170 9.30 9.04 -6.92
N SER A 171 9.47 8.99 -8.22
CA SER A 171 8.37 9.20 -9.17
C SER A 171 7.32 8.09 -9.10
N PHE A 172 7.74 6.85 -8.93
CA PHE A 172 6.84 5.69 -8.78
C PHE A 172 6.13 5.72 -7.41
N PHE A 173 6.84 6.12 -6.37
CA PHE A 173 6.23 6.37 -5.06
C PHE A 173 5.13 7.43 -5.16
N ALA A 174 5.38 8.55 -5.83
CA ALA A 174 4.38 9.60 -6.02
C ALA A 174 3.17 9.11 -6.82
N ALA A 175 3.39 8.30 -7.87
CA ALA A 175 2.31 7.69 -8.64
C ALA A 175 1.46 6.73 -7.79
N GLY A 176 2.09 5.87 -6.97
CA GLY A 176 1.38 4.98 -6.05
C GLY A 176 0.60 5.73 -4.97
N ALA A 177 1.17 6.82 -4.43
CA ALA A 177 0.48 7.69 -3.49
C ALA A 177 -0.74 8.37 -4.13
N ALA A 178 -0.62 8.82 -5.37
CA ALA A 178 -1.74 9.39 -6.13
C ALA A 178 -2.85 8.35 -6.32
N GLN A 179 -2.52 7.12 -6.69
CA GLN A 179 -3.47 6.00 -6.82
C GLN A 179 -4.19 5.70 -5.50
N PHE A 180 -3.47 5.65 -4.39
CA PHE A 180 -4.03 5.37 -3.07
C PHE A 180 -5.05 6.44 -2.64
N ASN A 181 -4.85 7.68 -3.06
CA ASN A 181 -5.72 8.82 -2.75
C ASN A 181 -6.80 9.08 -3.82
N ALA A 182 -6.67 8.52 -5.02
CA ALA A 182 -7.63 8.72 -6.08
C ALA A 182 -8.97 8.06 -5.76
N ARG A 183 -10.05 8.81 -5.97
CA ARG A 183 -11.42 8.28 -5.86
C ARG A 183 -11.76 7.50 -7.13
N GLN A 184 -12.26 6.28 -6.95
CA GLN A 184 -12.47 5.33 -8.04
C GLN A 184 -13.82 4.62 -7.90
N GLY A 185 -14.22 3.97 -8.99
CA GLY A 185 -15.40 3.14 -9.06
C GLY A 185 -16.72 3.91 -8.95
N GLN A 186 -17.80 3.19 -9.08
CA GLN A 186 -19.16 3.77 -9.00
C GLN A 186 -19.48 4.32 -7.60
N LEU A 187 -18.84 3.77 -6.56
CA LEU A 187 -18.99 4.28 -5.20
C LEU A 187 -18.13 5.50 -4.90
N ASN A 188 -17.28 5.91 -5.84
CA ASN A 188 -16.43 7.10 -5.75
C ASN A 188 -15.62 7.14 -4.43
N LEU A 189 -14.93 6.03 -4.11
CA LEU A 189 -14.13 5.86 -2.90
C LEU A 189 -12.64 5.74 -3.23
N SER A 190 -11.79 6.20 -2.30
CA SER A 190 -10.33 6.00 -2.36
C SER A 190 -9.88 5.03 -1.27
N CYS A 191 -8.67 4.45 -1.44
CA CYS A 191 -8.07 3.60 -0.41
C CYS A 191 -7.88 4.38 0.90
N SER A 192 -7.43 5.65 0.83
CA SER A 192 -7.19 6.50 2.00
C SER A 192 -8.45 6.80 2.80
N GLN A 193 -9.64 6.88 2.18
CA GLN A 193 -10.88 7.09 2.92
C GLN A 193 -11.18 5.95 3.89
N CYS A 194 -10.89 4.70 3.50
CA CYS A 194 -11.05 3.55 4.39
C CYS A 194 -9.81 3.36 5.28
N HIS A 195 -8.62 3.29 4.70
CA HIS A 195 -7.41 2.84 5.37
C HIS A 195 -6.66 3.92 6.16
N ASP A 196 -6.99 5.21 5.96
CA ASP A 196 -6.49 6.31 6.80
C ASP A 196 -7.63 6.90 7.63
N ALA A 197 -8.69 7.43 6.99
CA ALA A 197 -9.72 8.19 7.69
C ALA A 197 -10.65 7.33 8.55
N LEU A 198 -10.94 6.09 8.11
CA LEU A 198 -11.85 5.16 8.79
C LEU A 198 -11.14 3.95 9.40
N ALA A 199 -9.80 3.96 9.44
CA ALA A 199 -9.03 2.88 10.06
C ALA A 199 -9.45 2.69 11.53
N GLY A 200 -9.67 1.44 11.94
CA GLY A 200 -10.18 1.09 13.26
C GLY A 200 -11.70 1.12 13.39
N GLN A 201 -12.43 1.71 12.43
CA GLN A 201 -13.89 1.63 12.38
C GLN A 201 -14.34 0.25 11.87
N ARG A 202 -15.64 -0.02 11.93
CA ARG A 202 -16.20 -1.28 11.42
C ARG A 202 -16.90 -1.10 10.08
N LEU A 203 -16.63 -2.04 9.18
CA LEU A 203 -17.40 -2.23 7.96
C LEU A 203 -18.08 -3.62 8.06
N GLY A 204 -19.37 -3.65 8.31
CA GLY A 204 -20.04 -4.89 8.66
C GLY A 204 -19.43 -5.53 9.93
N GLY A 205 -19.06 -6.80 9.86
CA GLY A 205 -18.45 -7.55 10.96
C GLY A 205 -16.95 -7.30 11.16
N SER A 206 -16.26 -6.67 10.19
CA SER A 206 -14.81 -6.56 10.17
C SER A 206 -14.33 -5.17 10.57
N VAL A 207 -13.18 -5.10 11.24
CA VAL A 207 -12.45 -3.85 11.46
C VAL A 207 -11.76 -3.43 10.17
N ILE A 208 -11.82 -2.15 9.83
CA ILE A 208 -11.06 -1.57 8.70
C ILE A 208 -9.61 -1.41 9.16
N PRO A 209 -8.64 -2.16 8.60
CA PRO A 209 -7.24 -2.02 8.98
C PRO A 209 -6.62 -0.81 8.30
N GLN A 210 -5.42 -0.40 8.73
CA GLN A 210 -4.63 0.63 8.04
C GLN A 210 -4.12 0.21 6.64
N GLY A 211 -4.42 -1.00 6.19
CA GLY A 211 -4.02 -1.48 4.85
C GLY A 211 -2.53 -1.69 4.70
N GLN A 212 -1.84 -2.10 5.77
CA GLN A 212 -0.41 -2.41 5.73
C GLN A 212 -0.18 -3.80 5.11
N PRO A 213 0.73 -3.94 4.12
CA PRO A 213 0.94 -5.20 3.40
C PRO A 213 1.93 -6.16 4.06
N ASN A 214 2.33 -5.93 5.29
CA ASN A 214 3.41 -6.64 5.97
C ASN A 214 3.13 -8.13 6.26
N GLY A 215 1.90 -8.61 6.03
CA GLY A 215 1.50 -10.00 6.19
C GLY A 215 1.48 -10.84 4.91
N TYR A 216 1.60 -10.21 3.73
CA TYR A 216 1.42 -10.90 2.45
C TYR A 216 2.64 -11.74 2.00
N PRO A 217 2.34 -12.89 1.33
CA PRO A 217 1.02 -13.50 1.15
C PRO A 217 0.45 -13.93 2.50
N GLU A 218 -0.87 -13.83 2.65
CA GLU A 218 -1.54 -14.11 3.90
C GLU A 218 -2.66 -15.15 3.73
N TYR A 219 -2.85 -16.02 4.75
CA TYR A 219 -4.00 -16.90 4.82
C TYR A 219 -5.21 -16.10 5.32
N ARG A 220 -6.30 -16.16 4.59
CA ARG A 220 -7.53 -15.52 5.01
C ARG A 220 -8.60 -16.54 5.35
N LEU A 221 -9.16 -16.39 6.55
CA LEU A 221 -10.23 -17.28 7.03
C LEU A 221 -11.48 -17.20 6.13
N GLU A 222 -11.79 -15.99 5.62
CA GLU A 222 -12.90 -15.80 4.68
C GLU A 222 -12.70 -16.53 3.34
N TRP A 223 -11.44 -16.75 2.92
CA TRP A 223 -11.12 -17.45 1.68
C TRP A 223 -10.78 -18.92 1.90
N GLN A 224 -10.52 -19.29 3.16
CA GLN A 224 -9.96 -20.60 3.52
C GLN A 224 -8.74 -20.96 2.65
N GLY A 225 -7.90 -19.99 2.38
CA GLY A 225 -6.75 -20.12 1.50
C GLY A 225 -5.80 -18.94 1.56
N MET A 226 -4.61 -19.16 1.01
CA MET A 226 -3.60 -18.12 0.84
C MET A 226 -3.99 -17.16 -0.28
N GLY A 227 -3.63 -15.88 -0.15
CA GLY A 227 -3.82 -14.90 -1.21
C GLY A 227 -2.72 -13.86 -1.24
N SER A 228 -2.48 -13.32 -2.44
CA SER A 228 -1.53 -12.24 -2.68
C SER A 228 -2.10 -10.86 -2.30
N LEU A 229 -1.22 -9.87 -2.20
CA LEU A 229 -1.62 -8.47 -2.09
C LEU A 229 -2.44 -8.03 -3.32
N TYR A 230 -2.07 -8.48 -4.51
CA TYR A 230 -2.84 -8.26 -5.74
C TYR A 230 -4.30 -8.70 -5.59
N ARG A 231 -4.54 -9.94 -5.12
CA ARG A 231 -5.90 -10.45 -4.89
C ARG A 231 -6.67 -9.56 -3.92
N ARG A 232 -6.03 -9.07 -2.86
CA ARG A 232 -6.67 -8.18 -1.90
C ARG A 232 -7.03 -6.82 -2.50
N ILE A 233 -6.11 -6.20 -3.23
CA ILE A 233 -6.36 -4.94 -3.94
C ILE A 233 -7.51 -5.10 -4.93
N ARG A 234 -7.49 -6.17 -5.73
CA ARG A 234 -8.56 -6.51 -6.66
C ARG A 234 -9.92 -6.62 -5.97
N ASN A 235 -10.00 -7.32 -4.83
CA ASN A 235 -11.25 -7.45 -4.08
C ASN A 235 -11.76 -6.10 -3.54
N CYS A 236 -10.85 -5.21 -3.09
CA CYS A 236 -11.24 -3.87 -2.67
C CYS A 236 -11.79 -3.05 -3.85
N LEU A 237 -11.15 -3.11 -5.03
CA LEU A 237 -11.61 -2.42 -6.24
C LEU A 237 -12.98 -2.92 -6.70
N VAL A 238 -13.17 -4.24 -6.75
CA VAL A 238 -14.49 -4.84 -7.05
C VAL A 238 -15.54 -4.39 -6.03
N GLY A 239 -15.19 -4.35 -4.75
CA GLY A 239 -16.09 -3.91 -3.67
C GLY A 239 -16.57 -2.47 -3.83
N ILE A 240 -15.75 -1.58 -4.38
CA ILE A 240 -16.12 -0.19 -4.69
C ILE A 240 -16.65 -0.01 -6.13
N ARG A 241 -16.87 -1.13 -6.86
CA ARG A 241 -17.29 -1.17 -8.26
C ARG A 241 -16.36 -0.39 -9.19
N ALA A 242 -15.06 -0.50 -8.95
CA ALA A 242 -13.99 0.00 -9.83
C ALA A 242 -13.47 -1.15 -10.69
N GLU A 243 -12.90 -0.79 -11.85
CA GLU A 243 -12.17 -1.73 -12.71
C GLU A 243 -10.89 -2.17 -12.00
N PRO A 244 -10.66 -3.48 -11.81
CA PRO A 244 -9.41 -3.97 -11.25
C PRO A 244 -8.22 -3.69 -12.18
N PHE A 245 -7.05 -3.47 -11.58
CA PHE A 245 -5.81 -3.40 -12.35
C PHE A 245 -5.45 -4.76 -12.96
N ASP A 246 -4.87 -4.72 -14.14
CA ASP A 246 -4.22 -5.91 -14.70
C ASP A 246 -3.04 -6.34 -13.82
N PRO A 247 -2.81 -7.65 -13.66
CA PRO A 247 -1.61 -8.14 -13.01
C PRO A 247 -0.35 -7.56 -13.67
N ASP A 248 0.64 -7.19 -12.89
CA ASP A 248 1.90 -6.61 -13.36
C ASP A 248 1.78 -5.23 -14.04
N SER A 249 0.60 -4.61 -14.08
CA SER A 249 0.46 -3.25 -14.63
C SER A 249 1.32 -2.23 -13.86
N PRO A 250 1.82 -1.19 -14.53
CA PRO A 250 2.62 -0.14 -13.88
C PRO A 250 1.88 0.53 -12.74
N GLU A 251 0.56 0.69 -12.85
CA GLU A 251 -0.31 1.29 -11.85
C GLU A 251 -0.38 0.42 -10.60
N LEU A 252 -0.60 -0.88 -10.75
CA LEU A 252 -0.61 -1.83 -9.64
C LEU A 252 0.74 -1.86 -8.92
N VAL A 253 1.83 -1.98 -9.68
CA VAL A 253 3.18 -2.05 -9.11
C VAL A 253 3.53 -0.75 -8.36
N ALA A 254 3.13 0.41 -8.89
CA ALA A 254 3.32 1.70 -8.20
C ALA A 254 2.52 1.76 -6.89
N LEU A 255 1.28 1.27 -6.89
CA LEU A 255 0.45 1.19 -5.68
C LEU A 255 1.07 0.24 -4.65
N GLU A 256 1.48 -0.96 -5.05
CA GLU A 256 2.15 -1.92 -4.14
C GLU A 256 3.47 -1.36 -3.60
N PHE A 257 4.23 -0.64 -4.41
CA PHE A 257 5.46 0.04 -3.99
C PHE A 257 5.18 1.10 -2.92
N TYR A 258 4.14 1.91 -3.12
CA TYR A 258 3.69 2.88 -2.12
C TYR A 258 3.22 2.21 -0.83
N LEU A 259 2.43 1.13 -0.92
CA LEU A 259 1.95 0.36 0.23
C LEU A 259 3.12 -0.27 1.00
N GLY A 260 4.11 -0.84 0.29
CA GLY A 260 5.32 -1.37 0.91
C GLY A 260 6.08 -0.30 1.71
N TRP A 261 6.23 0.90 1.16
CA TRP A 261 6.83 2.03 1.87
C TRP A 261 5.99 2.46 3.08
N ARG A 262 4.67 2.47 2.97
CA ARG A 262 3.78 2.77 4.11
C ARG A 262 4.02 1.83 5.29
N ALA A 263 4.37 0.58 5.01
CA ALA A 263 4.64 -0.44 6.02
C ALA A 263 6.06 -0.37 6.62
N ASN A 264 6.92 0.56 6.18
CA ASN A 264 8.28 0.67 6.71
C ASN A 264 8.30 0.71 8.25
N GLY A 265 9.15 -0.11 8.85
CA GLY A 265 9.28 -0.28 10.30
C GLY A 265 8.37 -1.34 10.91
N LEU A 266 7.25 -1.73 10.26
CA LEU A 266 6.48 -2.89 10.68
C LEU A 266 7.25 -4.18 10.40
N LYS A 267 7.06 -5.18 11.25
CA LYS A 267 7.67 -6.50 11.06
C LYS A 267 6.98 -7.24 9.92
N VAL A 268 7.74 -7.97 9.14
CA VAL A 268 7.20 -8.99 8.22
C VAL A 268 6.52 -10.08 9.05
N GLU A 269 5.29 -10.42 8.70
CA GLU A 269 4.45 -11.40 9.43
C GLU A 269 4.17 -12.67 8.62
N THR A 270 4.67 -12.77 7.41
CA THR A 270 4.41 -13.91 6.51
C THR A 270 4.89 -15.25 7.12
N PRO A 271 4.06 -16.31 7.09
CA PRO A 271 2.67 -16.33 6.63
C PRO A 271 1.71 -15.80 7.69
N ALA A 272 1.03 -14.70 7.41
CA ALA A 272 0.06 -14.13 8.32
C ALA A 272 -1.31 -14.83 8.21
N VAL A 273 -2.11 -14.74 9.30
CA VAL A 273 -3.51 -15.18 9.30
C VAL A 273 -4.41 -13.96 9.53
N ARG A 274 -5.44 -13.83 8.72
CA ARG A 274 -6.41 -12.72 8.79
C ARG A 274 -7.85 -13.24 8.67
N PRO A 275 -8.83 -12.48 9.20
CA PRO A 275 -10.25 -12.79 9.04
C PRO A 275 -10.70 -12.99 7.61
#